data_c8b3a38a60b5f7861d6f6cdf333c3f6c
#
_entry.id   c8b3a38a60b5f7861d6f6cdf333c3f6c
#
_cell.length_a   1.000
_cell.length_b   1.000
_cell.length_c   1.000
_cell.angle_alpha   90.00
_cell.angle_beta   90.00
_cell.angle_gamma   90.00
#
_symmetry.space_group_name_H-M   'P 1'
#
loop_
_entity.id
_entity.type
_entity.pdbx_description
1 polymer ?
#
loop_
_entity_poly.entity_id
_entity_poly.type
_entity_poly.pdbx_seq_one_letter_code
_entity_poly.pdbx_strand_id
1 'polypeptide(L)'
;MLKIIFFAKIKTIRTDNGVEFSMHDFFASKGIIHQTTCVEIPEINGILERKHQHLLNITRALLFKSHLPAIFWCFVVQHATFLINCVSTLLLNNATVYERLYKKKYVAFLIFLFLDVYVILP
;
A
#
# COMPACT_ATOMS: atom_id res chain seq x y z
N MET A 1 -1.09 -15.61 -3.50
CA MET A 1 -0.02 -14.80 -4.11
C MET A 1 0.79 -14.00 -3.08
N LEU A 2 0.20 -13.30 -2.10
CA LEU A 2 0.93 -12.58 -1.03
C LEU A 2 1.88 -13.45 -0.18
N LYS A 3 1.57 -14.74 -0.03
CA LYS A 3 2.36 -15.69 0.75
C LYS A 3 3.78 -15.92 0.21
N ILE A 4 3.99 -15.74 -1.08
CA ILE A 4 5.27 -16.03 -1.75
C ILE A 4 6.25 -14.86 -1.59
N ILE A 5 5.73 -13.62 -1.50
CA ILE A 5 6.58 -12.42 -1.47
C ILE A 5 7.20 -12.20 -0.09
N PHE A 6 6.47 -12.52 0.99
CA PHE A 6 6.90 -12.17 2.36
C PHE A 6 7.39 -13.35 3.19
N PHE A 7 7.35 -14.58 2.68
CA PHE A 7 7.64 -15.80 3.46
C PHE A 7 6.88 -15.85 4.81
N ALA A 8 5.81 -15.07 4.91
CA ALA A 8 5.01 -14.93 6.10
C ALA A 8 3.54 -15.24 5.79
N LYS A 9 2.88 -15.93 6.72
CA LYS A 9 1.45 -16.21 6.63
C LYS A 9 0.69 -15.06 7.28
N ILE A 10 -0.28 -14.49 6.57
CA ILE A 10 -1.22 -13.55 7.17
C ILE A 10 -2.04 -14.30 8.22
N LYS A 11 -2.00 -13.82 9.45
CA LYS A 11 -2.73 -14.42 10.58
C LYS A 11 -4.07 -13.74 10.83
N THR A 12 -4.09 -12.43 10.68
CA THR A 12 -5.27 -11.61 10.99
C THR A 12 -5.41 -10.52 9.95
N ILE A 13 -6.65 -10.29 9.52
CA ILE A 13 -7.04 -9.16 8.69
C ILE A 13 -8.09 -8.38 9.48
N ARG A 14 -7.92 -7.06 9.54
CA ARG A 14 -8.92 -6.15 10.09
C ARG A 14 -9.48 -5.29 8.96
N THR A 15 -10.81 -5.24 8.87
CA THR A 15 -11.53 -4.41 7.89
C THR A 15 -12.60 -3.59 8.59
N ASP A 16 -13.16 -2.63 7.89
CA ASP A 16 -14.45 -2.04 8.26
C ASP A 16 -15.59 -3.05 7.98
N ASN A 17 -16.83 -2.63 8.25
CA ASN A 17 -18.02 -3.45 8.04
C ASN A 17 -18.52 -3.40 6.58
N GLY A 18 -17.67 -3.06 5.62
CA GLY A 18 -18.03 -3.04 4.20
C GLY A 18 -18.47 -4.43 3.72
N VAL A 19 -19.56 -4.48 2.95
CA VAL A 19 -20.12 -5.73 2.42
C VAL A 19 -19.11 -6.49 1.54
N GLU A 20 -18.22 -5.76 0.87
CA GLU A 20 -17.14 -6.30 0.05
C GLU A 20 -16.13 -7.16 0.82
N PHE A 21 -16.05 -6.98 2.15
CA PHE A 21 -15.18 -7.76 3.04
C PHE A 21 -15.89 -8.93 3.72
N SER A 22 -17.16 -9.16 3.41
CA SER A 22 -17.97 -10.27 3.97
C SER A 22 -17.60 -11.62 3.32
N MET A 23 -16.30 -11.97 3.39
CA MET A 23 -15.74 -13.21 2.82
C MET A 23 -15.36 -14.20 3.92
N HIS A 24 -16.27 -14.48 4.85
CA HIS A 24 -16.01 -15.30 6.03
C HIS A 24 -15.48 -16.69 5.69
N ASP A 25 -16.11 -17.38 4.72
CA ASP A 25 -15.71 -18.72 4.29
C ASP A 25 -14.31 -18.73 3.65
N PHE A 26 -13.98 -17.68 2.89
CA PHE A 26 -12.65 -17.54 2.31
C PHE A 26 -11.59 -17.37 3.39
N PHE A 27 -11.81 -16.49 4.36
CA PHE A 27 -10.86 -16.28 5.45
C PHE A 27 -10.69 -17.53 6.31
N ALA A 28 -11.80 -18.21 6.64
CA ALA A 28 -11.79 -19.45 7.40
C ALA A 28 -11.01 -20.55 6.66
N SER A 29 -11.21 -20.73 5.34
CA SER A 29 -10.50 -21.71 4.52
C SER A 29 -8.99 -21.48 4.47
N LYS A 30 -8.53 -20.23 4.66
CA LYS A 30 -7.12 -19.84 4.70
C LYS A 30 -6.53 -19.81 6.12
N GLY A 31 -7.35 -20.06 7.13
CA GLY A 31 -6.95 -19.96 8.53
C GLY A 31 -6.57 -18.55 8.93
N ILE A 32 -7.28 -17.55 8.40
CA ILE A 32 -7.10 -16.13 8.67
C ILE A 32 -8.19 -15.68 9.63
N ILE A 33 -7.81 -15.03 10.71
CA ILE A 33 -8.76 -14.41 11.64
C ILE A 33 -9.23 -13.09 11.03
N HIS A 34 -10.51 -12.99 10.72
CA HIS A 34 -11.14 -11.76 10.27
C HIS A 34 -11.69 -10.99 11.46
N GLN A 35 -11.23 -9.77 11.65
CA GLN A 35 -11.70 -8.83 12.66
C GLN A 35 -12.38 -7.66 11.96
N THR A 36 -13.60 -7.35 12.36
CA THR A 36 -14.29 -6.14 11.93
C THR A 36 -14.09 -5.02 12.97
N THR A 37 -13.95 -3.79 12.52
CA THR A 37 -13.91 -2.63 13.41
C THR A 37 -15.32 -2.36 13.91
N CYS A 38 -15.46 -2.08 15.22
CA CYS A 38 -16.72 -1.54 15.75
C CYS A 38 -17.01 -0.19 15.09
N VAL A 39 -18.25 0.01 14.69
CA VAL A 39 -18.76 1.26 14.11
C VAL A 39 -18.56 2.45 15.07
N GLU A 40 -18.42 2.16 16.37
CA GLU A 40 -18.35 3.14 17.45
C GLU A 40 -16.96 3.74 17.72
N ILE A 41 -15.91 3.35 16.98
CA ILE A 41 -14.55 3.89 17.15
C ILE A 41 -14.13 4.66 15.89
N PRO A 42 -14.53 5.94 15.78
CA PRO A 42 -14.21 6.77 14.58
C PRO A 42 -12.72 6.97 14.34
N GLU A 43 -11.91 6.90 15.40
CA GLU A 43 -10.47 7.17 15.34
C GLU A 43 -9.69 6.16 14.46
N ILE A 44 -10.10 4.88 14.50
CA ILE A 44 -9.44 3.83 13.68
C ILE A 44 -9.78 4.02 12.21
N ASN A 45 -11.04 4.36 11.91
CA ASN A 45 -11.49 4.63 10.55
C ASN A 45 -10.77 5.86 9.98
N GLY A 46 -10.59 6.92 10.79
CA GLY A 46 -9.88 8.12 10.37
C GLY A 46 -8.39 7.89 10.01
N ILE A 47 -7.73 6.89 10.57
CA ILE A 47 -6.36 6.52 10.18
C ILE A 47 -6.36 5.84 8.80
N LEU A 48 -7.28 4.92 8.58
CA LEU A 48 -7.42 4.22 7.29
C LEU A 48 -7.79 5.20 6.16
N GLU A 49 -8.75 6.08 6.42
CA GLU A 49 -9.17 7.11 5.47
C GLU A 49 -8.01 8.05 5.09
N ARG A 50 -7.23 8.52 6.05
CA ARG A 50 -6.04 9.34 5.77
C ARG A 50 -5.01 8.61 4.92
N LYS A 51 -4.76 7.33 5.19
CA LYS A 51 -3.85 6.51 4.39
C LYS A 51 -4.38 6.31 2.98
N HIS A 52 -5.67 6.06 2.83
CA HIS A 52 -6.32 5.94 1.54
C HIS A 52 -6.24 7.26 0.75
N GLN A 53 -6.58 8.38 1.36
CA GLN A 53 -6.46 9.70 0.73
C GLN A 53 -5.02 10.02 0.32
N HIS A 54 -4.04 9.69 1.15
CA HIS A 54 -2.64 9.87 0.82
C HIS A 54 -2.24 9.07 -0.43
N LEU A 55 -2.63 7.79 -0.49
CA LEU A 55 -2.40 6.93 -1.66
C LEU A 55 -3.05 7.51 -2.92
N LEU A 56 -4.32 7.92 -2.84
CA LEU A 56 -5.04 8.50 -3.96
C LEU A 56 -4.43 9.81 -4.46
N ASN A 57 -3.97 10.66 -3.55
CA ASN A 57 -3.33 11.93 -3.92
C ASN A 57 -2.02 11.70 -4.66
N ILE A 58 -1.17 10.78 -4.19
CA ILE A 58 0.07 10.41 -4.90
C ILE A 58 -0.24 9.80 -6.26
N THR A 59 -1.24 8.91 -6.34
CA THR A 59 -1.66 8.28 -7.60
C THR A 59 -2.11 9.33 -8.63
N ARG A 60 -2.95 10.29 -8.20
CA ARG A 60 -3.39 11.38 -9.07
C ARG A 60 -2.24 12.25 -9.54
N ALA A 61 -1.34 12.61 -8.63
CA ALA A 61 -0.16 13.41 -8.96
C ALA A 61 0.74 12.71 -9.98
N LEU A 62 0.95 11.40 -9.82
CA LEU A 62 1.73 10.61 -10.77
C LEU A 62 1.06 10.52 -12.15
N LEU A 63 -0.25 10.26 -12.20
CA LEU A 63 -1.01 10.25 -13.45
C LEU A 63 -0.92 11.59 -14.17
N PHE A 64 -1.13 12.67 -13.44
CA PHE A 64 -1.08 14.02 -14.00
C PHE A 64 0.32 14.36 -14.53
N LYS A 65 1.37 14.09 -13.75
CA LYS A 65 2.76 14.38 -14.13
C LYS A 65 3.23 13.55 -15.33
N SER A 66 2.81 12.29 -15.42
CA SER A 66 3.22 11.38 -16.49
C SER A 66 2.37 11.51 -17.76
N HIS A 67 1.34 12.33 -17.76
CA HIS A 67 0.37 12.46 -18.86
C HIS A 67 -0.24 11.12 -19.31
N LEU A 68 -0.26 10.12 -18.42
CA LEU A 68 -0.81 8.81 -18.73
C LEU A 68 -2.34 8.82 -18.79
N PRO A 69 -2.95 8.12 -19.76
CA PRO A 69 -4.38 7.90 -19.78
C PRO A 69 -4.88 7.18 -18.52
N ALA A 70 -6.11 7.48 -18.10
CA ALA A 70 -6.71 6.91 -16.88
C ALA A 70 -6.78 5.37 -16.88
N ILE A 71 -6.72 4.72 -18.03
CA ILE A 71 -6.68 3.26 -18.15
C ILE A 71 -5.48 2.63 -17.40
N PHE A 72 -4.40 3.38 -17.21
CA PHE A 72 -3.22 2.93 -16.48
C PHE A 72 -3.33 3.09 -14.95
N TRP A 73 -4.51 3.47 -14.45
CA TRP A 73 -4.75 3.68 -13.03
C TRP A 73 -4.21 2.56 -12.13
N CYS A 74 -4.48 1.29 -12.46
CA CYS A 74 -4.05 0.15 -11.65
C CYS A 74 -2.53 0.08 -11.48
N PHE A 75 -1.77 0.35 -12.54
CA PHE A 75 -0.31 0.36 -12.51
C PHE A 75 0.21 1.53 -11.67
N VAL A 76 -0.40 2.69 -11.82
CA VAL A 76 0.00 3.90 -11.07
C VAL A 76 -0.30 3.76 -9.59
N VAL A 77 -1.41 3.13 -9.18
CA VAL A 77 -1.71 2.81 -7.77
C VAL A 77 -0.63 1.89 -7.18
N GLN A 78 -0.23 0.85 -7.91
CA GLN A 78 0.83 -0.06 -7.48
C GLN A 78 2.16 0.69 -7.30
N HIS A 79 2.49 1.57 -8.24
CA HIS A 79 3.69 2.38 -8.17
C HIS A 79 3.64 3.38 -7.00
N ALA A 80 2.51 4.06 -6.79
CA ALA A 80 2.29 4.94 -5.65
C ALA A 80 2.47 4.21 -4.32
N THR A 81 1.91 3.01 -4.20
CA THR A 81 2.07 2.14 -3.02
C THR A 81 3.53 1.80 -2.78
N PHE A 82 4.26 1.45 -3.83
CA PHE A 82 5.68 1.17 -3.75
C PHE A 82 6.47 2.39 -3.26
N LEU A 83 6.24 3.57 -3.84
CA LEU A 83 6.91 4.80 -3.45
C LEU A 83 6.66 5.16 -1.98
N ILE A 84 5.39 5.06 -1.51
CA ILE A 84 5.04 5.30 -0.11
C ILE A 84 5.83 4.39 0.83
N ASN A 85 5.96 3.11 0.46
CA ASN A 85 6.69 2.13 1.26
C ASN A 85 8.22 2.33 1.24
N CYS A 86 8.74 3.08 0.28
CA CYS A 86 10.14 3.44 0.18
C CYS A 86 10.50 4.76 0.89
N VAL A 87 9.52 5.50 1.40
CA VAL A 87 9.78 6.71 2.19
C VAL A 87 10.09 6.35 3.63
N SER A 88 11.17 6.91 4.18
CA SER A 88 11.53 6.74 5.58
C SER A 88 10.53 7.45 6.50
N THR A 89 10.25 6.86 7.66
CA THR A 89 9.34 7.43 8.65
C THR A 89 9.97 7.47 10.03
N LEU A 90 9.66 8.50 10.81
CA LEU A 90 10.11 8.61 12.19
C LEU A 90 9.58 7.45 13.05
N LEU A 91 8.38 6.95 12.78
CA LEU A 91 7.79 5.81 13.48
C LEU A 91 8.61 4.53 13.37
N LEU A 92 9.41 4.40 12.32
CA LEU A 92 10.29 3.27 12.07
C LEU A 92 11.77 3.60 12.33
N ASN A 93 12.05 4.61 13.14
CA ASN A 93 13.41 5.10 13.41
C ASN A 93 14.17 5.46 12.12
N ASN A 94 13.53 6.25 11.26
CA ASN A 94 14.02 6.65 9.93
C ASN A 94 14.25 5.49 8.94
N ALA A 95 13.78 4.28 9.25
CA ALA A 95 13.75 3.20 8.27
C ALA A 95 12.53 3.32 7.37
N THR A 96 12.59 2.68 6.21
CA THR A 96 11.46 2.54 5.31
C THR A 96 10.64 1.28 5.64
N VAL A 97 9.37 1.27 5.25
CA VAL A 97 8.54 0.07 5.35
C VAL A 97 9.15 -1.08 4.55
N TYR A 98 9.71 -0.74 3.37
CA TYR A 98 10.38 -1.70 2.50
C TYR A 98 11.57 -2.37 3.20
N GLU A 99 12.45 -1.61 3.85
CA GLU A 99 13.60 -2.15 4.59
C GLU A 99 13.18 -3.07 5.72
N ARG A 100 12.10 -2.72 6.44
CA ARG A 100 11.55 -3.56 7.52
C ARG A 100 10.99 -4.89 7.01
N LEU A 101 10.32 -4.87 5.85
CA LEU A 101 9.73 -6.07 5.26
C LEU A 101 10.78 -7.00 4.64
N TYR A 102 11.69 -6.43 3.88
CA TYR A 102 12.65 -7.21 3.09
C TYR A 102 14.00 -7.40 3.76
N LYS A 103 14.23 -6.75 4.92
CA LYS A 103 15.51 -6.74 5.65
C LYS A 103 16.71 -6.34 4.77
N LYS A 104 16.45 -5.53 3.75
CA LYS A 104 17.46 -5.01 2.81
C LYS A 104 17.40 -3.50 2.85
N LYS A 105 18.57 -2.86 2.94
CA LYS A 105 18.64 -1.39 2.77
C LYS A 105 18.24 -1.05 1.34
N TYR A 106 17.29 -0.14 1.21
CA TYR A 106 16.89 0.39 -0.07
C TYR A 106 17.62 1.71 -0.32
N VAL A 107 18.36 1.78 -1.41
CA VAL A 107 19.02 3.03 -1.79
C VAL A 107 17.98 3.89 -2.50
N ALA A 108 17.42 4.85 -1.78
CA ALA A 108 16.40 5.79 -2.31
C ALA A 108 16.82 6.48 -3.62
N PHE A 109 18.12 6.58 -3.86
CA PHE A 109 18.68 7.14 -5.09
C PHE A 109 18.23 6.41 -6.37
N LEU A 110 18.04 5.09 -6.32
CA LEU A 110 17.54 4.32 -7.46
C LEU A 110 16.09 4.66 -7.83
N ILE A 111 15.28 5.10 -6.87
CA ILE A 111 13.89 5.50 -7.15
C ILE A 111 13.86 6.78 -8.00
N PHE A 112 14.72 7.75 -7.68
CA PHE A 112 14.82 9.00 -8.45
C PHE A 112 15.32 8.73 -9.86
N LEU A 113 16.28 7.84 -10.05
CA LEU A 113 16.80 7.45 -11.36
C LEU A 113 15.72 6.76 -12.22
N PHE A 114 14.89 5.89 -11.62
CA PHE A 114 13.77 5.27 -12.32
C PHE A 114 12.66 6.27 -12.66
N LEU A 115 12.38 7.25 -11.80
CA LEU A 115 11.41 8.30 -12.09
C LEU A 115 11.85 9.19 -13.24
N ASP A 116 13.13 9.55 -13.31
CA ASP A 116 13.67 10.36 -14.41
C ASP A 116 13.69 9.58 -15.72
N VAL A 117 13.96 8.27 -15.71
CA VAL A 117 13.96 7.42 -16.91
C VAL A 117 12.54 7.20 -17.47
N TYR A 118 11.52 7.05 -16.62
CA TYR A 118 10.14 6.89 -17.11
C TYR A 118 9.49 8.21 -17.56
N VAL A 119 10.04 9.35 -17.14
CA VAL A 119 9.53 10.68 -17.54
C VAL A 119 10.17 11.16 -18.85
N ILE A 120 11.27 10.54 -19.31
CA ILE A 120 12.04 10.97 -20.48
C ILE A 120 11.77 10.12 -21.74
N LEU A 121 11.01 9.04 -21.63
CA LEU A 121 10.61 8.27 -22.82
C LEU A 121 9.34 8.89 -23.44
N PRO A 122 9.43 9.35 -24.70
CA PRO A 122 8.30 9.97 -25.42
C PRO A 122 7.18 8.99 -25.69
#